data_28d5d5d9b077434cd047f28f090add19
#
_entry.id   28d5d5d9b077434cd047f28f090add19
#
_cell.length_a   1.000
_cell.length_b   1.000
_cell.length_c   1.000
_cell.angle_alpha   90.00
_cell.angle_beta   90.00
_cell.angle_gamma   90.00
#
_symmetry.space_group_name_H-M   'P 1'
#
loop_
_entity.id
_entity.type
_entity.pdbx_description
1 polymer ?
#
loop_
_entity_poly.entity_id
_entity_poly.type
_entity_poly.pdbx_seq_one_letter_code
_entity_poly.pdbx_strand_id
1 'polypeptide(L)'
;TLAEVAATGDSVEMAARRLRYGWFDKLCDEHGYDKIAIAHHADDSVETFFINLIRGTGLRGLTGIHVVNGRLIRPLLFSTRREIVDYALANKIPYREDSSNASTKYLRNKFRLGIVPRIKEISPQFTETMTSNVERLTSAQSFIDRGIELIRQHAVRTEGDRTVIEMSLIDPLLPLHFVIFELMRGMGFNGEVIDSLGRAFAEGHGSGKRFFSKDSVAYIDRGRIIVTPIPDDESCESLVTPRTERIPCGGGTLWFEHADVEISRAGTRWR
;
A
#
# COMPACT_ATOMS: atom_id res chain seq x y z
N THR A 1 -17.74 -11.93 15.86
CA THR A 1 -16.89 -12.30 14.68
C THR A 1 -17.74 -12.59 13.43
N LEU A 2 -18.83 -13.39 13.54
CA LEU A 2 -19.68 -13.69 12.37
C LEU A 2 -20.44 -12.45 11.86
N ALA A 3 -20.93 -11.60 12.77
CA ALA A 3 -21.57 -10.33 12.40
C ALA A 3 -20.61 -9.39 11.68
N GLU A 4 -19.35 -9.39 12.05
CA GLU A 4 -18.32 -8.54 11.45
C GLU A 4 -17.83 -9.05 10.08
N VAL A 5 -17.78 -10.37 9.90
CA VAL A 5 -17.57 -11.00 8.59
C VAL A 5 -18.67 -10.62 7.61
N ALA A 6 -19.94 -10.61 8.07
CA ALA A 6 -21.07 -10.21 7.24
C ALA A 6 -21.03 -8.71 6.85
N ALA A 7 -20.49 -7.86 7.73
CA ALA A 7 -20.43 -6.40 7.50
C ALA A 7 -19.26 -5.99 6.57
N THR A 8 -18.15 -6.73 6.56
CA THR A 8 -16.92 -6.33 5.85
C THR A 8 -16.56 -7.19 4.65
N GLY A 9 -17.19 -8.35 4.48
CA GLY A 9 -16.83 -9.34 3.46
C GLY A 9 -15.47 -10.03 3.68
N ASP A 10 -14.84 -9.79 4.84
CA ASP A 10 -13.58 -10.42 5.21
C ASP A 10 -13.71 -11.92 5.45
N SER A 11 -12.62 -12.66 5.32
CA SER A 11 -12.58 -14.03 5.85
C SER A 11 -12.69 -14.02 7.38
N VAL A 12 -13.20 -15.11 7.97
CA VAL A 12 -13.30 -15.28 9.44
C VAL A 12 -11.93 -15.04 10.11
N GLU A 13 -10.84 -15.48 9.47
CA GLU A 13 -9.48 -15.30 9.98
C GLU A 13 -9.06 -13.81 9.98
N MET A 14 -9.35 -13.08 8.91
CA MET A 14 -9.05 -11.64 8.81
C MET A 14 -9.86 -10.84 9.83
N ALA A 15 -11.15 -11.13 9.97
CA ALA A 15 -12.02 -10.49 10.96
C ALA A 15 -11.53 -10.77 12.40
N ALA A 16 -11.20 -12.03 12.71
CA ALA A 16 -10.66 -12.41 14.02
C ALA A 16 -9.30 -11.76 14.30
N ARG A 17 -8.47 -11.63 13.27
CA ARG A 17 -7.18 -10.91 13.36
C ARG A 17 -7.41 -9.43 13.68
N ARG A 18 -8.28 -8.74 12.93
CA ARG A 18 -8.58 -7.32 13.14
C ARG A 18 -9.11 -7.06 14.56
N LEU A 19 -10.07 -7.87 15.02
CA LEU A 19 -10.62 -7.77 16.37
C LEU A 19 -9.55 -7.95 17.45
N ARG A 20 -8.66 -8.92 17.29
CA ARG A 20 -7.56 -9.19 18.22
C ARG A 20 -6.60 -8.00 18.32
N TYR A 21 -6.20 -7.43 17.17
CA TYR A 21 -5.29 -6.27 17.18
C TYR A 21 -5.98 -5.03 17.75
N GLY A 22 -7.24 -4.76 17.38
CA GLY A 22 -8.00 -3.66 17.97
C GLY A 22 -8.21 -3.82 19.49
N TRP A 23 -8.33 -5.06 19.98
CA TRP A 23 -8.37 -5.31 21.43
C TRP A 23 -7.01 -5.07 22.08
N PHE A 24 -5.91 -5.49 21.46
CA PHE A 24 -4.57 -5.21 21.96
C PHE A 24 -4.27 -3.71 22.03
N ASP A 25 -4.69 -2.94 21.02
CA ASP A 25 -4.52 -1.49 21.02
C ASP A 25 -5.29 -0.85 22.19
N LYS A 26 -6.54 -1.27 22.45
CA LYS A 26 -7.31 -0.83 23.61
C LYS A 26 -6.62 -1.13 24.94
N LEU A 27 -6.08 -2.34 25.10
CA LEU A 27 -5.33 -2.70 26.31
C LEU A 27 -4.08 -1.83 26.48
N CYS A 28 -3.37 -1.51 25.40
CA CYS A 28 -2.24 -0.59 25.45
C CYS A 28 -2.66 0.80 25.95
N ASP A 29 -3.77 1.32 25.42
CA ASP A 29 -4.27 2.64 25.81
C ASP A 29 -4.82 2.66 27.24
N GLU A 30 -5.52 1.60 27.67
CA GLU A 30 -6.11 1.49 29.02
C GLU A 30 -5.06 1.28 30.13
N HIS A 31 -3.99 0.55 29.82
CA HIS A 31 -2.97 0.16 30.82
C HIS A 31 -1.63 0.86 30.65
N GLY A 32 -1.49 1.73 29.65
CA GLY A 32 -0.25 2.47 29.37
C GLY A 32 0.88 1.57 28.85
N TYR A 33 0.57 0.49 28.09
CA TYR A 33 1.59 -0.35 27.49
C TYR A 33 2.12 0.29 26.20
N ASP A 34 3.44 0.33 26.05
CA ASP A 34 4.09 0.88 24.85
C ASP A 34 4.15 -0.09 23.69
N LYS A 35 4.26 -1.40 23.99
CA LYS A 35 4.51 -2.45 22.99
C LYS A 35 3.65 -3.70 23.22
N ILE A 36 3.37 -4.37 22.12
CA ILE A 36 2.66 -5.66 22.06
C ILE A 36 3.64 -6.68 21.51
N ALA A 37 4.05 -7.66 22.32
CA ALA A 37 4.92 -8.74 21.89
C ALA A 37 4.10 -9.88 21.27
N ILE A 38 4.46 -10.28 20.03
CA ILE A 38 3.83 -11.39 19.32
C ILE A 38 4.87 -12.46 19.03
N ALA A 39 4.53 -13.71 19.30
CA ALA A 39 5.41 -14.87 19.17
C ALA A 39 5.55 -15.39 17.74
N HIS A 40 5.75 -14.52 16.74
CA HIS A 40 6.17 -14.95 15.42
C HIS A 40 7.65 -15.35 15.45
N HIS A 41 8.01 -16.38 14.69
CA HIS A 41 9.36 -16.93 14.58
C HIS A 41 9.85 -16.99 13.13
N ALA A 42 11.09 -17.42 12.89
CA ALA A 42 11.70 -17.43 11.58
C ALA A 42 10.89 -18.21 10.53
N ASP A 43 10.35 -19.38 10.87
CA ASP A 43 9.53 -20.16 9.96
C ASP A 43 8.25 -19.41 9.53
N ASP A 44 7.63 -18.59 10.40
CA ASP A 44 6.48 -17.75 10.03
C ASP A 44 6.87 -16.68 8.98
N SER A 45 8.11 -16.15 9.05
CA SER A 45 8.63 -15.22 8.05
C SER A 45 8.82 -15.89 6.70
N VAL A 46 9.34 -17.11 6.68
CA VAL A 46 9.46 -17.95 5.47
C VAL A 46 8.08 -18.23 4.86
N GLU A 47 7.10 -18.62 5.66
CA GLU A 47 5.73 -18.83 5.20
C GLU A 47 5.13 -17.56 4.58
N THR A 48 5.34 -16.42 5.23
CA THR A 48 4.85 -15.11 4.75
C THR A 48 5.51 -14.72 3.43
N PHE A 49 6.82 -14.96 3.29
CA PHE A 49 7.54 -14.75 2.03
C PHE A 49 6.88 -15.50 0.88
N PHE A 50 6.63 -16.81 1.02
CA PHE A 50 6.01 -17.61 -0.03
C PHE A 50 4.56 -17.21 -0.33
N ILE A 51 3.77 -16.91 0.70
CA ILE A 51 2.39 -16.43 0.51
C ILE A 51 2.38 -15.14 -0.31
N ASN A 52 3.27 -14.22 -0.01
CA ASN A 52 3.36 -12.96 -0.75
C ASN A 52 3.88 -13.18 -2.18
N LEU A 53 4.89 -14.06 -2.35
CA LEU A 53 5.45 -14.39 -3.66
C LEU A 53 4.38 -14.91 -4.63
N ILE A 54 3.55 -15.87 -4.19
CA ILE A 54 2.50 -16.44 -5.06
C ILE A 54 1.30 -15.50 -5.28
N ARG A 55 1.12 -14.50 -4.42
CA ARG A 55 0.09 -13.46 -4.62
C ARG A 55 0.52 -12.39 -5.60
N GLY A 56 1.76 -12.38 -6.00
CA GLY A 56 2.38 -11.32 -6.78
C GLY A 56 2.65 -10.10 -5.90
N THR A 57 3.92 -9.80 -5.69
CA THR A 57 4.33 -8.66 -4.86
C THR A 57 5.64 -8.08 -5.38
N GLY A 58 5.87 -6.79 -5.11
CA GLY A 58 7.19 -6.17 -5.26
C GLY A 58 8.12 -6.55 -4.10
N LEU A 59 9.34 -6.03 -4.15
CA LEU A 59 10.41 -6.30 -3.18
C LEU A 59 9.94 -6.15 -1.73
N ARG A 60 9.16 -5.12 -1.42
CA ARG A 60 8.62 -4.85 -0.09
C ARG A 60 7.81 -6.01 0.50
N GLY A 61 7.01 -6.69 -0.30
CA GLY A 61 6.25 -7.85 0.18
C GLY A 61 7.13 -9.08 0.43
N LEU A 62 8.33 -9.13 -0.14
CA LEU A 62 9.30 -10.21 0.03
C LEU A 62 10.22 -10.01 1.26
N THR A 63 10.11 -8.90 1.98
CA THR A 63 10.86 -8.66 3.23
C THR A 63 10.34 -9.45 4.43
N GLY A 64 9.42 -10.39 4.23
CA GLY A 64 8.90 -11.27 5.27
C GLY A 64 8.13 -10.52 6.37
N ILE A 65 8.37 -10.90 7.60
CA ILE A 65 7.74 -10.29 8.77
C ILE A 65 8.76 -9.35 9.44
N HIS A 66 8.39 -8.08 9.64
CA HIS A 66 9.27 -7.10 10.30
C HIS A 66 9.34 -7.34 11.81
N VAL A 67 10.53 -7.16 12.41
CA VAL A 67 10.75 -7.27 13.86
C VAL A 67 9.89 -6.27 14.62
N VAL A 68 9.78 -5.04 14.10
CA VAL A 68 8.98 -3.96 14.68
C VAL A 68 8.01 -3.43 13.62
N ASN A 69 6.75 -3.23 14.02
CA ASN A 69 5.74 -2.58 13.19
C ASN A 69 4.80 -1.77 14.11
N GLY A 70 5.05 -0.48 14.25
CA GLY A 70 4.36 0.37 15.20
C GLY A 70 4.53 -0.12 16.65
N ARG A 71 3.41 -0.42 17.32
CA ARG A 71 3.43 -0.98 18.67
C ARG A 71 3.79 -2.48 18.71
N LEU A 72 3.70 -3.18 17.59
CA LEU A 72 3.97 -4.62 17.53
C LEU A 72 5.46 -4.90 17.48
N ILE A 73 5.93 -5.77 18.36
CA ILE A 73 7.29 -6.32 18.34
C ILE A 73 7.25 -7.84 18.26
N ARG A 74 8.28 -8.44 17.68
CA ARG A 74 8.39 -9.90 17.48
C ARG A 74 9.72 -10.41 18.00
N PRO A 75 9.84 -10.59 19.32
CA PRO A 75 11.10 -10.93 19.97
C PRO A 75 11.68 -12.28 19.56
N LEU A 76 10.85 -13.21 19.07
CA LEU A 76 11.27 -14.57 18.71
C LEU A 76 11.56 -14.72 17.20
N LEU A 77 11.54 -13.63 16.42
CA LEU A 77 11.68 -13.74 14.96
C LEU A 77 13.07 -14.22 14.52
N PHE A 78 14.08 -14.11 15.37
CA PHE A 78 15.43 -14.62 15.14
C PHE A 78 15.56 -16.14 15.27
N SER A 79 14.62 -16.81 15.95
CA SER A 79 14.67 -18.24 16.24
C SER A 79 13.74 -19.03 15.33
N THR A 80 14.14 -20.26 15.02
CA THR A 80 13.29 -21.25 14.37
C THR A 80 12.28 -21.86 15.36
N ARG A 81 11.17 -22.42 14.87
CA ARG A 81 10.23 -23.17 15.69
C ARG A 81 10.93 -24.31 16.46
N ARG A 82 11.89 -24.99 15.83
CA ARG A 82 12.63 -26.08 16.44
C ARG A 82 13.40 -25.59 17.67
N GLU A 83 14.18 -24.53 17.54
CA GLU A 83 14.94 -23.96 18.64
C GLU A 83 14.05 -23.53 19.82
N ILE A 84 12.87 -22.93 19.50
CA ILE A 84 11.89 -22.53 20.53
C ILE A 84 11.34 -23.77 21.28
N VAL A 85 11.02 -24.86 20.58
CA VAL A 85 10.53 -26.07 21.18
C VAL A 85 11.62 -26.72 22.00
N ASP A 86 12.84 -26.83 21.48
CA ASP A 86 14.00 -27.40 22.18
C ASP A 86 14.29 -26.62 23.47
N TYR A 87 14.23 -25.28 23.41
CA TYR A 87 14.35 -24.42 24.60
C TYR A 87 13.24 -24.66 25.62
N ALA A 88 11.99 -24.77 25.19
CA ALA A 88 10.85 -25.00 26.07
C ALA A 88 10.97 -26.36 26.78
N LEU A 89 11.39 -27.41 26.07
CA LEU A 89 11.62 -28.74 26.64
C LEU A 89 12.76 -28.74 27.66
N ALA A 90 13.90 -28.13 27.29
CA ALA A 90 15.07 -28.06 28.19
C ALA A 90 14.77 -27.32 29.50
N ASN A 91 13.92 -26.29 29.43
CA ASN A 91 13.55 -25.46 30.58
C ASN A 91 12.22 -25.90 31.23
N LYS A 92 11.62 -27.01 30.78
CA LYS A 92 10.36 -27.57 31.32
C LYS A 92 9.21 -26.54 31.28
N ILE A 93 9.18 -25.68 30.23
CA ILE A 93 8.12 -24.69 30.05
C ILE A 93 6.87 -25.40 29.49
N PRO A 94 5.73 -25.35 30.20
CA PRO A 94 4.51 -25.98 29.71
C PRO A 94 3.99 -25.20 28.49
N TYR A 95 3.67 -25.91 27.40
CA TYR A 95 3.01 -25.34 26.23
C TYR A 95 1.92 -26.28 25.72
N ARG A 96 0.99 -25.74 24.94
CA ARG A 96 -0.06 -26.52 24.27
C ARG A 96 0.07 -26.34 22.76
N GLU A 97 -0.15 -27.43 22.04
CA GLU A 97 -0.29 -27.36 20.59
C GLU A 97 -1.74 -27.04 20.23
N ASP A 98 -1.93 -26.09 19.31
CA ASP A 98 -3.23 -25.77 18.76
C ASP A 98 -3.56 -26.77 17.65
N SER A 99 -4.64 -27.52 17.81
CA SER A 99 -5.10 -28.54 16.85
C SER A 99 -5.40 -27.95 15.45
N SER A 100 -5.70 -26.67 15.34
CA SER A 100 -5.91 -25.99 14.06
C SER A 100 -4.65 -25.95 13.19
N ASN A 101 -3.46 -26.10 13.77
CA ASN A 101 -2.19 -26.15 13.06
C ASN A 101 -2.08 -27.37 12.11
N ALA A 102 -2.82 -28.43 12.35
CA ALA A 102 -2.84 -29.64 11.53
C ALA A 102 -3.74 -29.51 10.27
N SER A 103 -4.60 -28.50 10.20
CA SER A 103 -5.54 -28.31 9.11
C SER A 103 -4.90 -27.67 7.88
N THR A 104 -4.99 -28.30 6.71
CA THR A 104 -4.51 -27.75 5.42
C THR A 104 -5.52 -26.80 4.75
N LYS A 105 -6.58 -26.41 5.44
CA LYS A 105 -7.59 -25.49 4.93
C LYS A 105 -6.99 -24.11 4.57
N TYR A 106 -6.02 -23.65 5.35
CA TYR A 106 -5.39 -22.35 5.20
C TYR A 106 -4.12 -22.42 4.38
N LEU A 107 -3.90 -21.42 3.53
CA LEU A 107 -2.74 -21.33 2.65
C LEU A 107 -1.42 -21.42 3.41
N ARG A 108 -1.32 -20.78 4.58
CA ARG A 108 -0.13 -20.85 5.46
C ARG A 108 0.19 -22.28 5.86
N ASN A 109 -0.83 -23.06 6.27
CA ASN A 109 -0.63 -24.45 6.65
C ASN A 109 -0.26 -25.35 5.47
N LYS A 110 -0.72 -25.02 4.23
CA LYS A 110 -0.25 -25.73 3.02
C LYS A 110 1.25 -25.57 2.80
N PHE A 111 1.78 -24.36 3.03
CA PHE A 111 3.24 -24.13 2.97
C PHE A 111 3.95 -24.85 4.11
N ARG A 112 3.48 -24.67 5.35
CA ARG A 112 4.07 -25.26 6.57
C ARG A 112 4.16 -26.78 6.51
N LEU A 113 3.11 -27.45 6.05
CA LEU A 113 3.00 -28.92 6.09
C LEU A 113 3.40 -29.59 4.79
N GLY A 114 3.25 -28.90 3.64
CA GLY A 114 3.43 -29.52 2.33
C GLY A 114 4.70 -29.08 1.60
N ILE A 115 5.05 -27.81 1.61
CA ILE A 115 6.11 -27.26 0.75
C ILE A 115 7.42 -27.09 1.51
N VAL A 116 7.40 -26.39 2.64
CA VAL A 116 8.61 -26.10 3.42
C VAL A 116 9.34 -27.38 3.86
N PRO A 117 8.66 -28.45 4.34
CA PRO A 117 9.34 -29.70 4.70
C PRO A 117 10.08 -30.33 3.52
N ARG A 118 9.47 -30.34 2.32
CA ARG A 118 10.11 -30.90 1.12
C ARG A 118 11.37 -30.13 0.68
N ILE A 119 11.32 -28.78 0.85
CA ILE A 119 12.51 -27.97 0.58
C ILE A 119 13.61 -28.27 1.61
N LYS A 120 13.23 -28.48 2.89
CA LYS A 120 14.18 -28.84 3.96
C LYS A 120 14.81 -30.24 3.76
N GLU A 121 14.12 -31.16 3.09
CA GLU A 121 14.73 -32.45 2.68
C GLU A 121 15.88 -32.24 1.68
N ILE A 122 15.77 -31.25 0.79
CA ILE A 122 16.82 -30.90 -0.19
C ILE A 122 17.89 -30.03 0.47
N SER A 123 17.49 -29.09 1.31
CA SER A 123 18.36 -28.13 2.00
C SER A 123 17.98 -28.04 3.48
N PRO A 124 18.63 -28.81 4.36
CA PRO A 124 18.31 -28.82 5.80
C PRO A 124 18.40 -27.44 6.48
N GLN A 125 19.28 -26.57 5.98
CA GLN A 125 19.51 -25.21 6.48
C GLN A 125 18.61 -24.16 5.78
N PHE A 126 17.51 -24.62 5.16
CA PHE A 126 16.66 -23.74 4.34
C PHE A 126 16.09 -22.53 5.12
N THR A 127 15.67 -22.73 6.38
CA THR A 127 15.10 -21.63 7.18
C THR A 127 16.14 -20.55 7.45
N GLU A 128 17.36 -20.94 7.82
CA GLU A 128 18.48 -20.01 8.06
C GLU A 128 18.88 -19.27 6.78
N THR A 129 18.97 -20.00 5.66
CA THR A 129 19.24 -19.41 4.35
C THR A 129 18.16 -18.38 3.99
N MET A 130 16.89 -18.71 4.18
CA MET A 130 15.78 -17.80 3.90
C MET A 130 15.77 -16.60 4.84
N THR A 131 16.11 -16.77 6.12
CA THR A 131 16.26 -15.65 7.05
C THR A 131 17.31 -14.66 6.54
N SER A 132 18.50 -15.15 6.15
CA SER A 132 19.55 -14.30 5.58
C SER A 132 19.11 -13.62 4.26
N ASN A 133 18.36 -14.31 3.41
CA ASN A 133 17.81 -13.72 2.19
C ASN A 133 16.82 -12.61 2.48
N VAL A 134 15.90 -12.81 3.44
CA VAL A 134 14.93 -11.80 3.87
C VAL A 134 15.66 -10.58 4.46
N GLU A 135 16.73 -10.76 5.22
CA GLU A 135 17.54 -9.65 5.74
C GLU A 135 18.19 -8.84 4.62
N ARG A 136 18.75 -9.50 3.59
CA ARG A 136 19.31 -8.82 2.42
C ARG A 136 18.25 -8.05 1.64
N LEU A 137 17.07 -8.65 1.43
CA LEU A 137 15.95 -7.98 0.77
C LEU A 137 15.44 -6.79 1.59
N THR A 138 15.41 -6.91 2.92
CA THR A 138 15.03 -5.82 3.83
C THR A 138 16.03 -4.66 3.75
N SER A 139 17.32 -4.97 3.69
CA SER A 139 18.38 -3.96 3.53
C SER A 139 18.27 -3.25 2.18
N ALA A 140 18.02 -3.99 1.10
CA ALA A 140 17.79 -3.42 -0.22
C ALA A 140 16.54 -2.52 -0.25
N GLN A 141 15.44 -2.96 0.38
CA GLN A 141 14.22 -2.16 0.49
C GLN A 141 14.45 -0.88 1.30
N SER A 142 15.21 -0.95 2.39
CA SER A 142 15.55 0.23 3.20
C SER A 142 16.38 1.25 2.40
N PHE A 143 17.29 0.78 1.55
CA PHE A 143 18.04 1.64 0.64
C PHE A 143 17.12 2.32 -0.39
N ILE A 144 16.20 1.57 -0.99
CA ILE A 144 15.19 2.10 -1.91
C ILE A 144 14.32 3.15 -1.20
N ASP A 145 13.81 2.83 -0.01
CA ASP A 145 12.96 3.75 0.76
C ASP A 145 13.68 5.06 1.05
N ARG A 146 14.95 5.00 1.41
CA ARG A 146 15.77 6.20 1.61
C ARG A 146 15.96 7.00 0.33
N GLY A 147 16.21 6.32 -0.80
CA GLY A 147 16.33 6.97 -2.10
C GLY A 147 15.03 7.67 -2.53
N ILE A 148 13.91 6.97 -2.40
CA ILE A 148 12.58 7.55 -2.71
C ILE A 148 12.25 8.73 -1.80
N GLU A 149 12.62 8.67 -0.52
CA GLU A 149 12.39 9.79 0.40
C GLU A 149 13.21 11.03 0.00
N LEU A 150 14.46 10.86 -0.42
CA LEU A 150 15.26 11.97 -0.95
C LEU A 150 14.65 12.56 -2.22
N ILE A 151 14.17 11.73 -3.13
CA ILE A 151 13.45 12.19 -4.34
C ILE A 151 12.18 12.95 -3.92
N ARG A 152 11.42 12.42 -2.97
CA ARG A 152 10.20 13.06 -2.45
C ARG A 152 10.47 14.45 -1.92
N GLN A 153 11.48 14.61 -1.09
CA GLN A 153 11.88 15.90 -0.50
C GLN A 153 12.27 16.93 -1.57
N HIS A 154 12.81 16.46 -2.69
CA HIS A 154 13.28 17.32 -3.77
C HIS A 154 12.22 17.63 -4.82
N ALA A 155 11.43 16.63 -5.21
CA ALA A 155 10.52 16.68 -6.36
C ALA A 155 9.04 16.79 -5.99
N VAL A 156 8.65 16.60 -4.72
CA VAL A 156 7.24 16.65 -4.30
C VAL A 156 6.99 17.87 -3.44
N ARG A 157 5.93 18.61 -3.78
CA ARG A 157 5.47 19.78 -3.04
C ARG A 157 4.00 19.68 -2.72
N THR A 158 3.60 20.31 -1.61
CA THR A 158 2.19 20.48 -1.24
C THR A 158 1.80 21.92 -1.46
N GLU A 159 0.78 22.16 -2.28
CA GLU A 159 0.26 23.47 -2.61
C GLU A 159 -1.24 23.52 -2.23
N GLY A 160 -1.54 24.00 -1.01
CA GLY A 160 -2.88 23.92 -0.45
C GLY A 160 -3.28 22.47 -0.20
N ASP A 161 -4.35 22.02 -0.85
CA ASP A 161 -4.86 20.64 -0.84
C ASP A 161 -4.26 19.73 -1.92
N ARG A 162 -3.36 20.28 -2.76
CA ARG A 162 -2.77 19.57 -3.91
C ARG A 162 -1.38 19.07 -3.59
N THR A 163 -1.07 17.87 -4.08
CA THR A 163 0.31 17.35 -4.13
C THR A 163 0.80 17.44 -5.55
N VAL A 164 1.92 18.10 -5.76
CA VAL A 164 2.56 18.29 -7.07
C VAL A 164 3.88 17.53 -7.09
N ILE A 165 4.07 16.67 -8.07
CA ILE A 165 5.31 15.94 -8.34
C ILE A 165 5.95 16.54 -9.58
N GLU A 166 7.08 17.22 -9.38
CA GLU A 166 7.88 17.84 -10.47
C GLU A 166 8.76 16.78 -11.12
N MET A 167 8.30 16.21 -12.22
CA MET A 167 9.00 15.10 -12.87
C MET A 167 10.35 15.52 -13.49
N SER A 168 10.52 16.80 -13.82
CA SER A 168 11.79 17.36 -14.32
C SER A 168 12.92 17.36 -13.29
N LEU A 169 12.60 17.23 -12.01
CA LEU A 169 13.57 17.15 -10.91
C LEU A 169 13.99 15.71 -10.58
N ILE A 170 13.42 14.72 -11.27
CA ILE A 170 13.76 13.31 -11.11
C ILE A 170 14.79 12.93 -12.16
N ASP A 171 15.88 12.29 -11.72
CA ASP A 171 16.93 11.81 -12.64
C ASP A 171 16.33 10.87 -13.71
N PRO A 172 16.47 11.18 -14.99
CA PRO A 172 15.91 10.38 -16.08
C PRO A 172 16.56 8.98 -16.22
N LEU A 173 17.70 8.74 -15.57
CA LEU A 173 18.35 7.42 -15.53
C LEU A 173 17.66 6.46 -14.54
N LEU A 174 16.84 6.97 -13.64
CA LEU A 174 16.07 6.12 -12.72
C LEU A 174 14.92 5.44 -13.46
N PRO A 175 14.49 4.25 -13.01
CA PRO A 175 13.33 3.57 -13.58
C PRO A 175 12.05 4.35 -13.24
N LEU A 176 11.69 5.28 -14.12
CA LEU A 176 10.65 6.30 -13.90
C LEU A 176 9.33 5.71 -13.44
N HIS A 177 8.89 4.61 -14.06
CA HIS A 177 7.66 3.91 -13.67
C HIS A 177 7.69 3.46 -12.20
N PHE A 178 8.81 2.91 -11.74
CA PHE A 178 9.00 2.50 -10.35
C PHE A 178 9.01 3.70 -9.40
N VAL A 179 9.68 4.78 -9.79
CA VAL A 179 9.75 6.01 -8.99
C VAL A 179 8.34 6.62 -8.81
N ILE A 180 7.58 6.74 -9.91
CA ILE A 180 6.18 7.21 -9.85
C ILE A 180 5.35 6.33 -8.92
N PHE A 181 5.48 5.00 -9.06
CA PHE A 181 4.76 4.05 -8.22
C PHE A 181 5.05 4.27 -6.72
N GLU A 182 6.32 4.38 -6.35
CA GLU A 182 6.71 4.57 -4.95
C GLU A 182 6.37 5.98 -4.43
N LEU A 183 6.42 7.02 -5.26
CA LEU A 183 6.01 8.38 -4.86
C LEU A 183 4.51 8.49 -4.64
N MET A 184 3.70 7.83 -5.48
CA MET A 184 2.23 7.87 -5.39
C MET A 184 1.65 6.84 -4.41
N ARG A 185 2.45 5.89 -3.98
CA ARG A 185 2.04 4.89 -3.00
C ARG A 185 1.58 5.55 -1.70
N GLY A 186 0.42 5.17 -1.22
CA GLY A 186 -0.21 5.77 -0.03
C GLY A 186 -1.09 6.99 -0.31
N MET A 187 -1.18 7.45 -1.58
CA MET A 187 -2.09 8.52 -1.98
C MET A 187 -3.50 8.01 -2.39
N GLY A 188 -3.83 6.77 -2.02
CA GLY A 188 -5.16 6.18 -2.27
C GLY A 188 -5.35 5.52 -3.63
N PHE A 189 -4.40 5.60 -4.55
CA PHE A 189 -4.48 4.96 -5.88
C PHE A 189 -4.09 3.48 -5.79
N ASN A 190 -4.79 2.63 -6.55
CA ASN A 190 -4.38 1.25 -6.73
C ASN A 190 -3.22 1.13 -7.73
N GLY A 191 -2.53 -0.03 -7.72
CA GLY A 191 -1.35 -0.25 -8.56
C GLY A 191 -1.63 -0.10 -10.05
N GLU A 192 -2.76 -0.60 -10.55
CA GLU A 192 -3.12 -0.55 -11.98
C GLU A 192 -3.32 0.89 -12.47
N VAL A 193 -3.90 1.74 -11.63
CA VAL A 193 -4.08 3.16 -11.93
C VAL A 193 -2.73 3.87 -11.98
N ILE A 194 -1.84 3.61 -11.01
CA ILE A 194 -0.49 4.18 -11.00
C ILE A 194 0.30 3.72 -12.23
N ASP A 195 0.20 2.44 -12.58
CA ASP A 195 0.85 1.87 -13.77
C ASP A 195 0.34 2.52 -15.06
N SER A 196 -0.96 2.77 -15.15
CA SER A 196 -1.58 3.45 -16.30
C SER A 196 -1.13 4.90 -16.40
N LEU A 197 -1.03 5.61 -15.27
CA LEU A 197 -0.52 6.98 -15.21
C LEU A 197 0.96 7.02 -15.61
N GLY A 198 1.79 6.11 -15.09
CA GLY A 198 3.22 6.02 -15.41
C GLY A 198 3.47 5.79 -16.91
N ARG A 199 2.69 4.90 -17.53
CA ARG A 199 2.74 4.70 -18.99
C ARG A 199 2.34 5.93 -19.76
N ALA A 200 1.21 6.56 -19.41
CA ALA A 200 0.73 7.77 -20.06
C ALA A 200 1.74 8.91 -19.95
N PHE A 201 2.44 9.02 -18.82
CA PHE A 201 3.50 10.00 -18.65
C PHE A 201 4.70 9.71 -19.55
N ALA A 202 5.19 8.46 -19.56
CA ALA A 202 6.34 8.05 -20.36
C ALA A 202 6.12 8.21 -21.88
N GLU A 203 4.89 7.97 -22.36
CA GLU A 203 4.50 8.12 -23.76
C GLU A 203 4.30 9.59 -24.20
N GLY A 204 4.35 10.55 -23.28
CA GLY A 204 4.11 11.96 -23.56
C GLY A 204 2.66 12.32 -23.94
N HIS A 205 1.75 11.34 -23.92
CA HIS A 205 0.34 11.51 -24.34
C HIS A 205 -0.62 11.71 -23.14
N GLY A 206 -0.09 12.00 -21.96
CA GLY A 206 -0.85 12.04 -20.71
C GLY A 206 -1.47 13.40 -20.37
N SER A 207 -1.12 14.49 -21.08
CA SER A 207 -1.64 15.82 -20.75
C SER A 207 -3.16 15.87 -20.83
N GLY A 208 -3.80 16.26 -19.70
CA GLY A 208 -5.26 16.31 -19.55
C GLY A 208 -5.94 14.97 -19.19
N LYS A 209 -5.24 13.84 -19.21
CA LYS A 209 -5.81 12.57 -18.71
C LYS A 209 -5.96 12.63 -17.19
N ARG A 210 -7.06 12.07 -16.69
CA ARG A 210 -7.38 11.98 -15.27
C ARG A 210 -7.36 10.53 -14.81
N PHE A 211 -6.80 10.30 -13.62
CA PHE A 211 -6.68 9.00 -12.99
C PHE A 211 -7.31 9.08 -11.60
N PHE A 212 -8.30 8.24 -11.34
CA PHE A 212 -9.13 8.35 -10.15
C PHE A 212 -8.74 7.31 -9.10
N SER A 213 -8.74 7.72 -7.84
CA SER A 213 -8.83 6.87 -6.67
C SER A 213 -10.21 7.03 -6.01
N LYS A 214 -10.39 6.47 -4.81
CA LYS A 214 -11.64 6.67 -4.06
C LYS A 214 -11.85 8.15 -3.66
N ASP A 215 -10.78 8.80 -3.22
CA ASP A 215 -10.85 10.10 -2.55
C ASP A 215 -10.01 11.18 -3.26
N SER A 216 -9.31 10.82 -4.35
CA SER A 216 -8.40 11.74 -5.05
C SER A 216 -8.38 11.50 -6.57
N VAL A 217 -8.04 12.54 -7.31
CA VAL A 217 -7.77 12.48 -8.74
C VAL A 217 -6.35 12.95 -9.03
N ALA A 218 -5.63 12.19 -9.86
CA ALA A 218 -4.33 12.57 -10.39
C ALA A 218 -4.46 12.95 -11.86
N TYR A 219 -3.70 13.94 -12.31
CA TYR A 219 -3.60 14.32 -13.72
C TYR A 219 -2.20 14.78 -14.08
N ILE A 220 -1.87 14.66 -15.35
CA ILE A 220 -0.58 15.08 -15.91
C ILE A 220 -0.75 16.46 -16.53
N ASP A 221 0.07 17.42 -16.08
CA ASP A 221 0.12 18.77 -16.64
C ASP A 221 1.56 19.27 -16.78
N ARG A 222 1.98 19.61 -17.99
CA ARG A 222 3.27 20.23 -18.31
C ARG A 222 4.48 19.56 -17.66
N GLY A 223 4.55 18.22 -17.72
CA GLY A 223 5.64 17.46 -17.11
C GLY A 223 5.55 17.28 -15.59
N ARG A 224 4.37 17.56 -15.00
CA ARG A 224 4.07 17.36 -13.59
C ARG A 224 2.96 16.33 -13.42
N ILE A 225 2.96 15.63 -12.30
CA ILE A 225 1.83 14.86 -11.84
C ILE A 225 1.22 15.63 -10.67
N ILE A 226 -0.07 15.96 -10.78
CA ILE A 226 -0.80 16.73 -9.78
C ILE A 226 -1.89 15.84 -9.22
N VAL A 227 -1.90 15.69 -7.89
CA VAL A 227 -2.91 14.93 -7.15
C VAL A 227 -3.75 15.90 -6.33
N THR A 228 -5.06 15.83 -6.48
CA THR A 228 -6.01 16.64 -5.71
C THR A 228 -7.08 15.76 -5.09
N PRO A 229 -7.62 16.11 -3.91
CA PRO A 229 -8.85 15.50 -3.43
C PRO A 229 -9.96 15.62 -4.48
N ILE A 230 -10.82 14.62 -4.55
CA ILE A 230 -12.09 14.76 -5.27
C ILE A 230 -12.96 15.65 -4.37
N PRO A 231 -13.46 16.80 -4.89
CA PRO A 231 -14.38 17.61 -4.11
C PRO A 231 -15.55 16.73 -3.67
N ASP A 232 -15.95 16.83 -2.39
CA ASP A 232 -17.22 16.26 -1.93
C ASP A 232 -18.30 16.77 -2.87
N ASP A 233 -19.10 15.85 -3.39
CA ASP A 233 -20.03 16.03 -4.50
C ASP A 233 -21.14 17.04 -4.12
N GLU A 234 -20.81 18.32 -4.12
CA GLU A 234 -21.73 19.34 -4.58
C GLU A 234 -21.46 19.50 -6.08
N SER A 235 -21.87 18.52 -6.87
CA SER A 235 -22.00 18.67 -8.32
C SER A 235 -23.04 19.77 -8.56
N CYS A 236 -22.58 21.00 -8.56
CA CYS A 236 -23.37 22.11 -9.06
C CYS A 236 -23.49 21.97 -10.58
N GLU A 237 -24.37 21.09 -11.04
CA GLU A 237 -24.92 21.20 -12.39
C GLU A 237 -25.78 22.46 -12.41
N SER A 238 -25.20 23.54 -12.88
CA SER A 238 -25.93 24.79 -13.07
C SER A 238 -26.31 24.91 -14.54
N LEU A 239 -27.60 24.95 -14.81
CA LEU A 239 -28.12 25.20 -16.16
C LEU A 239 -27.78 26.62 -16.58
N VAL A 240 -26.89 26.78 -17.55
CA VAL A 240 -26.59 28.09 -18.15
C VAL A 240 -27.69 28.46 -19.14
N THR A 241 -28.44 29.47 -18.81
CA THR A 241 -29.45 30.04 -19.72
C THR A 241 -28.95 31.38 -20.30
N PRO A 242 -29.53 31.89 -21.36
CA PRO A 242 -29.16 33.21 -21.92
C PRO A 242 -29.30 34.38 -20.92
N ARG A 243 -29.91 34.18 -19.79
CA ARG A 243 -30.07 35.18 -18.71
C ARG A 243 -29.18 34.91 -17.50
N THR A 244 -28.30 33.91 -17.55
CA THR A 244 -27.42 33.57 -16.44
C THR A 244 -26.24 34.52 -16.42
N GLU A 245 -26.16 35.39 -15.42
CA GLU A 245 -25.08 36.37 -15.26
C GLU A 245 -23.89 35.82 -14.47
N ARG A 246 -24.13 34.85 -13.58
CA ARG A 246 -23.10 34.26 -12.73
C ARG A 246 -23.45 32.86 -12.29
N ILE A 247 -22.43 32.03 -12.09
CA ILE A 247 -22.56 30.68 -11.53
C ILE A 247 -21.42 30.47 -10.53
N PRO A 248 -21.70 29.98 -9.30
CA PRO A 248 -20.66 29.55 -8.37
C PRO A 248 -19.99 28.32 -8.96
N CYS A 249 -18.63 28.24 -8.92
CA CYS A 249 -17.87 27.13 -9.47
C CYS A 249 -16.60 26.92 -8.66
N GLY A 250 -16.47 25.79 -7.98
CA GLY A 250 -15.23 25.32 -7.38
C GLY A 250 -14.47 26.32 -6.50
N GLY A 251 -15.14 27.04 -5.61
CA GLY A 251 -14.55 28.05 -4.73
C GLY A 251 -14.43 29.44 -5.36
N GLY A 252 -14.97 29.64 -6.57
CA GLY A 252 -15.07 30.92 -7.28
C GLY A 252 -16.44 31.18 -7.87
N THR A 253 -16.56 32.27 -8.63
CA THR A 253 -17.79 32.61 -9.37
C THR A 253 -17.40 32.86 -10.83
N LEU A 254 -18.08 32.17 -11.76
CA LEU A 254 -18.01 32.45 -13.20
C LEU A 254 -19.03 33.54 -13.50
N TRP A 255 -18.57 34.58 -14.17
CA TRP A 255 -19.41 35.69 -14.68
C TRP A 255 -19.58 35.52 -16.16
N PHE A 256 -20.79 35.74 -16.66
CA PHE A 256 -21.12 35.70 -18.08
C PHE A 256 -21.45 37.12 -18.54
N GLU A 257 -20.72 37.59 -19.54
CA GLU A 257 -21.06 38.84 -20.26
C GLU A 257 -21.73 38.44 -21.57
N HIS A 258 -22.86 39.10 -21.86
CA HIS A 258 -23.53 38.95 -23.12
C HIS A 258 -22.81 39.83 -24.16
N ALA A 259 -22.15 39.21 -25.11
CA ALA A 259 -21.61 39.90 -26.27
C ALA A 259 -22.46 39.52 -27.50
N ASP A 260 -22.91 40.50 -28.26
CA ASP A 260 -23.46 40.29 -29.59
C ASP A 260 -22.30 39.90 -30.53
N VAL A 261 -21.99 38.61 -30.59
CA VAL A 261 -20.98 38.08 -31.52
C VAL A 261 -21.71 37.33 -32.63
N GLU A 262 -21.60 37.83 -33.87
CA GLU A 262 -21.92 37.03 -35.03
C GLU A 262 -20.97 35.83 -35.12
N ILE A 263 -21.49 34.65 -34.81
CA ILE A 263 -20.74 33.40 -34.94
C ILE A 263 -20.70 33.07 -36.44
N SER A 264 -19.61 33.42 -37.12
CA SER A 264 -19.35 32.91 -38.46
C SER A 264 -19.14 31.38 -38.36
N ARG A 265 -19.82 30.60 -39.21
CA ARG A 265 -19.79 29.13 -39.30
C ARG A 265 -18.44 28.54 -39.77
N ALA A 266 -17.33 29.00 -39.28
CA ALA A 266 -16.02 28.37 -39.52
C ALA A 266 -15.57 27.65 -38.23
N GLY A 267 -15.72 26.35 -38.22
CA GLY A 267 -15.55 25.41 -37.14
C GLY A 267 -14.38 25.62 -36.20
N THR A 268 -14.68 26.04 -35.02
CA THR A 268 -13.80 25.84 -33.87
C THR A 268 -14.62 25.18 -32.77
N ARG A 269 -14.41 23.88 -32.58
CA ARG A 269 -14.91 23.17 -31.39
C ARG A 269 -14.04 23.61 -30.22
N TRP A 270 -14.59 24.26 -29.25
CA TRP A 270 -14.00 24.40 -27.93
C TRP A 270 -14.14 23.06 -27.22
N ARG A 271 -13.02 22.49 -26.77
CA ARG A 271 -12.98 21.32 -25.86
C ARG A 271 -12.68 21.78 -24.45
#